data_404d6350d2346babe017ceaa3414bbec
#
_entry.id   404d6350d2346babe017ceaa3414bbec
#
_cell.length_a   1.000
_cell.length_b   1.000
_cell.length_c   1.000
_cell.angle_alpha   90.00
_cell.angle_beta   90.00
_cell.angle_gamma   90.00
#
_symmetry.space_group_name_H-M   'P 1'
#
loop_
_entity.id
_entity.type
_entity.pdbx_description
1 polymer ?
#
loop_
_entity_poly.entity_id
_entity_poly.type
_entity_poly.pdbx_seq_one_letter_code
_entity_poly.pdbx_strand_id
1 'polypeptide(L)'
;MAGTASSTPTMDNQPAAFDEEAREPPNSTEAEQCVIGSLWYDNAVLPLLSDLVAAESFYHHAHRCIYSATLDILAAGQPADMITVLARLQSQGLADRCGGLKYLNEIAAIAVQGRHVRRYAQIVAETYASRALITACSDALQASWQTGAKLDDRIERVGALFARADKLRLGVAGRVPMLGLEQLRGAFENVRWSVKHVIPAASIGILFGGSGTFKSFIALDAGLHMVHGLPWMG
;
A
#
# COMPACT_ATOMS: atom_id res chain seq x y z
N MET A 1 -60.04 41.15 7.14
CA MET A 1 -59.14 40.33 7.98
C MET A 1 -58.48 39.30 7.09
N ALA A 2 -57.27 39.52 6.71
CA ALA A 2 -56.51 38.66 5.82
C ALA A 2 -55.67 37.71 6.67
N GLY A 3 -55.91 36.38 6.51
CA GLY A 3 -55.13 35.34 7.12
C GLY A 3 -53.95 35.01 6.26
N THR A 4 -52.75 35.32 6.74
CA THR A 4 -51.47 34.93 6.12
C THR A 4 -51.20 33.47 6.43
N ALA A 5 -51.29 32.62 5.40
CA ALA A 5 -50.83 31.22 5.47
C ALA A 5 -49.31 31.22 5.40
N SER A 6 -48.67 30.81 6.51
CA SER A 6 -47.22 30.55 6.60
C SER A 6 -46.94 29.20 5.91
N SER A 7 -46.33 29.25 4.74
CA SER A 7 -45.75 28.06 4.07
C SER A 7 -44.42 27.73 4.67
N THR A 8 -44.35 26.70 5.50
CA THR A 8 -43.13 26.05 5.95
C THR A 8 -42.44 25.36 4.75
N PRO A 9 -41.20 25.62 4.42
CA PRO A 9 -40.50 24.88 3.38
C PRO A 9 -40.23 23.45 3.91
N THR A 10 -40.87 22.47 3.32
CA THR A 10 -40.53 21.05 3.50
C THR A 10 -39.10 20.88 2.91
N MET A 11 -38.10 20.75 3.75
CA MET A 11 -36.81 20.25 3.31
C MET A 11 -37.00 18.80 2.84
N ASP A 12 -37.04 18.63 1.54
CA ASP A 12 -36.97 17.33 0.91
C ASP A 12 -35.56 16.79 1.15
N ASN A 13 -35.40 16.00 2.23
CA ASN A 13 -34.13 15.42 2.67
C ASN A 13 -33.94 14.05 2.00
N GLN A 14 -34.27 13.93 0.71
CA GLN A 14 -33.88 12.78 -0.06
C GLN A 14 -32.38 12.95 -0.39
N PRO A 15 -31.51 11.99 0.02
CA PRO A 15 -30.13 11.98 -0.42
C PRO A 15 -30.14 11.89 -1.94
N ALA A 16 -29.44 12.82 -2.59
CA ALA A 16 -29.23 12.79 -4.04
C ALA A 16 -28.78 11.38 -4.43
N ALA A 17 -29.51 10.75 -5.36
CA ALA A 17 -29.11 9.47 -5.92
C ALA A 17 -27.68 9.67 -6.51
N PHE A 18 -26.71 9.00 -5.93
CA PHE A 18 -25.40 8.95 -6.52
C PHE A 18 -25.51 8.15 -7.82
N ASP A 19 -25.33 8.80 -8.95
CA ASP A 19 -25.17 8.15 -10.26
C ASP A 19 -23.87 7.35 -10.25
N GLU A 20 -23.93 6.14 -9.73
CA GLU A 20 -22.82 5.21 -9.63
C GLU A 20 -22.49 4.55 -10.99
N GLU A 21 -23.47 4.56 -11.91
CA GLU A 21 -23.40 3.84 -13.18
C GLU A 21 -22.51 4.48 -14.26
N ALA A 22 -22.02 5.71 -14.08
CA ALA A 22 -21.36 6.46 -15.16
C ALA A 22 -19.85 6.67 -14.95
N ARG A 23 -19.25 6.24 -13.84
CA ARG A 23 -17.83 6.51 -13.55
C ARG A 23 -17.00 5.25 -13.65
N GLU A 24 -16.04 5.25 -14.58
CA GLU A 24 -15.03 4.20 -14.62
C GLU A 24 -14.20 4.20 -13.32
N PRO A 25 -14.03 3.02 -12.67
CA PRO A 25 -13.21 2.92 -11.47
C PRO A 25 -11.78 3.40 -11.72
N PRO A 26 -11.12 4.06 -10.75
CA PRO A 26 -9.74 4.52 -10.89
C PRO A 26 -8.82 3.40 -11.35
N ASN A 27 -8.13 3.61 -12.47
CA ASN A 27 -7.16 2.68 -13.05
C ASN A 27 -6.08 3.44 -13.82
N SER A 28 -5.00 2.78 -14.17
CA SER A 28 -3.99 3.26 -15.12
C SER A 28 -3.40 2.07 -15.85
N THR A 29 -3.95 1.79 -17.04
CA THR A 29 -3.53 0.68 -17.90
C THR A 29 -2.03 0.77 -18.21
N GLU A 30 -1.53 1.96 -18.52
CA GLU A 30 -0.14 2.21 -18.86
C GLU A 30 0.79 1.89 -17.65
N ALA A 31 0.41 2.29 -16.45
CA ALA A 31 1.20 1.99 -15.25
C ALA A 31 1.22 0.47 -14.98
N GLU A 32 0.11 -0.21 -15.16
CA GLU A 32 0.01 -1.67 -15.02
C GLU A 32 0.92 -2.38 -16.03
N GLN A 33 0.87 -1.99 -17.29
CA GLN A 33 1.73 -2.53 -18.36
C GLN A 33 3.21 -2.24 -18.10
N CYS A 34 3.55 -1.03 -17.66
CA CYS A 34 4.93 -0.67 -17.28
C CYS A 34 5.47 -1.54 -16.15
N VAL A 35 4.68 -1.82 -15.12
CA VAL A 35 5.09 -2.69 -14.00
C VAL A 35 5.38 -4.11 -14.50
N ILE A 36 4.49 -4.69 -15.30
CA ILE A 36 4.65 -6.06 -15.83
C ILE A 36 5.84 -6.12 -16.79
N GLY A 37 5.90 -5.22 -17.77
CA GLY A 37 6.98 -5.19 -18.76
C GLY A 37 8.35 -4.98 -18.15
N SER A 38 8.45 -4.12 -17.13
CA SER A 38 9.71 -3.88 -16.42
C SER A 38 10.17 -5.11 -15.62
N LEU A 39 9.22 -5.86 -15.04
CA LEU A 39 9.53 -7.11 -14.33
C LEU A 39 10.06 -8.19 -15.29
N TRP A 40 9.59 -8.24 -16.53
CA TRP A 40 10.11 -9.16 -17.56
C TRP A 40 11.47 -8.72 -18.09
N TYR A 41 11.70 -7.41 -18.18
CA TYR A 41 12.99 -6.86 -18.60
C TYR A 41 14.11 -7.13 -17.59
N ASP A 42 13.79 -6.97 -16.29
CA ASP A 42 14.71 -7.19 -15.19
C ASP A 42 13.96 -7.81 -13.99
N ASN A 43 14.12 -9.11 -13.80
CA ASN A 43 13.48 -9.83 -12.69
C ASN A 43 13.99 -9.39 -11.31
N ALA A 44 15.17 -8.75 -11.23
CA ALA A 44 15.74 -8.25 -9.98
C ALA A 44 14.95 -7.07 -9.38
N VAL A 45 14.03 -6.46 -10.13
CA VAL A 45 13.14 -5.41 -9.61
C VAL A 45 11.98 -5.95 -8.76
N LEU A 46 11.73 -7.27 -8.73
CA LEU A 46 10.64 -7.87 -7.96
C LEU A 46 10.61 -7.42 -6.48
N PRO A 47 11.73 -7.36 -5.74
CA PRO A 47 11.71 -6.87 -4.36
C PRO A 47 11.25 -5.42 -4.20
N LEU A 48 11.41 -4.59 -5.24
CA LEU A 48 10.94 -3.20 -5.25
C LEU A 48 9.44 -3.07 -5.51
N LEU A 49 8.82 -4.12 -6.03
CA LEU A 49 7.41 -4.16 -6.42
C LEU A 49 6.56 -4.91 -5.39
N SER A 50 7.10 -5.97 -4.80
CA SER A 50 6.37 -6.91 -3.93
C SER A 50 5.81 -6.27 -2.66
N ASP A 51 6.35 -5.13 -2.21
CA ASP A 51 5.86 -4.36 -1.08
C ASP A 51 4.73 -3.39 -1.46
N LEU A 52 4.56 -3.10 -2.76
CA LEU A 52 3.59 -2.13 -3.26
C LEU A 52 2.41 -2.78 -3.97
N VAL A 53 2.65 -3.80 -4.79
CA VAL A 53 1.63 -4.41 -5.65
C VAL A 53 1.59 -5.92 -5.51
N ALA A 54 0.36 -6.44 -5.50
CA ALA A 54 0.05 -7.87 -5.62
C ALA A 54 -0.83 -8.06 -6.87
N ALA A 55 -1.12 -9.30 -7.25
CA ALA A 55 -1.93 -9.57 -8.44
C ALA A 55 -3.30 -8.87 -8.38
N GLU A 56 -3.90 -8.79 -7.20
CA GLU A 56 -5.20 -8.14 -6.96
C GLU A 56 -5.15 -6.62 -7.14
N SER A 57 -3.96 -6.03 -7.11
CA SER A 57 -3.79 -4.57 -7.28
C SER A 57 -4.10 -4.09 -8.69
N PHE A 58 -3.99 -4.97 -9.68
CA PHE A 58 -4.26 -4.64 -11.07
C PHE A 58 -5.77 -4.55 -11.35
N TYR A 59 -6.17 -3.57 -12.15
CA TYR A 59 -7.57 -3.37 -12.55
C TYR A 59 -7.99 -4.39 -13.60
N HIS A 60 -7.17 -4.54 -14.66
CA HIS A 60 -7.47 -5.46 -15.74
C HIS A 60 -7.27 -6.91 -15.33
N HIS A 61 -8.28 -7.74 -15.58
CA HIS A 61 -8.20 -9.18 -15.30
C HIS A 61 -7.03 -9.85 -16.05
N ALA A 62 -6.77 -9.44 -17.29
CA ALA A 62 -5.63 -9.93 -18.06
C ALA A 62 -4.30 -9.67 -17.35
N HIS A 63 -4.09 -8.45 -16.83
CA HIS A 63 -2.88 -8.08 -16.09
C HIS A 63 -2.72 -8.86 -14.80
N ARG A 64 -3.83 -9.14 -14.08
CA ARG A 64 -3.80 -10.02 -12.88
C ARG A 64 -3.29 -11.40 -13.22
N CYS A 65 -3.83 -12.02 -14.27
CA CYS A 65 -3.41 -13.34 -14.71
C CYS A 65 -1.95 -13.36 -15.17
N ILE A 66 -1.55 -12.37 -15.97
CA ILE A 66 -0.17 -12.23 -16.47
C ILE A 66 0.80 -12.05 -15.30
N TYR A 67 0.50 -11.15 -14.36
CA TYR A 67 1.36 -10.90 -13.20
C TYR A 67 1.44 -12.12 -12.28
N SER A 68 0.32 -12.80 -12.03
CA SER A 68 0.31 -14.05 -11.26
C SER A 68 1.18 -15.14 -11.91
N ALA A 69 1.03 -15.35 -13.23
CA ALA A 69 1.85 -16.31 -13.96
C ALA A 69 3.34 -15.95 -13.92
N THR A 70 3.68 -14.66 -13.97
CA THR A 70 5.04 -14.16 -13.82
C THR A 70 5.60 -14.49 -12.44
N LEU A 71 4.84 -14.26 -11.37
CA LEU A 71 5.24 -14.59 -9.99
C LEU A 71 5.42 -16.09 -9.79
N ASP A 72 4.55 -16.93 -10.37
CA ASP A 72 4.67 -18.39 -10.29
C ASP A 72 5.99 -18.89 -10.88
N ILE A 73 6.41 -18.33 -12.05
CA ILE A 73 7.67 -18.67 -12.71
C ILE A 73 8.86 -18.27 -11.83
N LEU A 74 8.84 -17.04 -11.30
CA LEU A 74 9.90 -16.52 -10.43
C LEU A 74 9.99 -17.31 -9.11
N ALA A 75 8.85 -17.70 -8.53
CA ALA A 75 8.80 -18.53 -7.33
C ALA A 75 9.37 -19.93 -7.55
N ALA A 76 9.29 -20.45 -8.79
CA ALA A 76 9.94 -21.71 -9.18
C ALA A 76 11.46 -21.55 -9.45
N GLY A 77 12.04 -20.37 -9.22
CA GLY A 77 13.45 -20.07 -9.46
C GLY A 77 13.82 -19.94 -10.94
N GLN A 78 12.83 -19.77 -11.82
CA GLN A 78 13.05 -19.63 -13.26
C GLN A 78 12.96 -18.15 -13.67
N PRO A 79 13.73 -17.70 -14.66
CA PRO A 79 13.61 -16.36 -15.20
C PRO A 79 12.26 -16.21 -15.91
N ALA A 80 11.56 -15.10 -15.62
CA ALA A 80 10.30 -14.77 -16.23
C ALA A 80 10.51 -13.72 -17.32
N ASP A 81 10.13 -14.06 -18.52
CA ASP A 81 10.07 -13.18 -19.68
C ASP A 81 8.73 -13.38 -20.43
N MET A 82 8.53 -12.59 -21.48
CA MET A 82 7.30 -12.67 -22.26
C MET A 82 7.01 -14.09 -22.81
N ILE A 83 8.05 -14.81 -23.23
CA ILE A 83 7.92 -16.13 -23.87
C ILE A 83 7.55 -17.19 -22.80
N THR A 84 8.26 -17.20 -21.68
CA THR A 84 8.02 -18.12 -20.57
C THR A 84 6.64 -17.89 -19.94
N VAL A 85 6.22 -16.63 -19.82
CA VAL A 85 4.89 -16.26 -19.32
C VAL A 85 3.80 -16.68 -20.32
N LEU A 86 4.01 -16.49 -21.63
CA LEU A 86 3.06 -16.95 -22.65
C LEU A 86 2.87 -18.47 -22.57
N ALA A 87 3.97 -19.23 -22.51
CA ALA A 87 3.92 -20.69 -22.38
C ALA A 87 3.16 -21.12 -21.11
N ARG A 88 3.38 -20.42 -19.99
CA ARG A 88 2.65 -20.66 -18.73
C ARG A 88 1.16 -20.40 -18.89
N LEU A 89 0.77 -19.26 -19.48
CA LEU A 89 -0.63 -18.92 -19.73
C LEU A 89 -1.30 -19.90 -20.70
N GLN A 90 -0.57 -20.41 -21.71
CA GLN A 90 -1.06 -21.45 -22.62
C GLN A 90 -1.33 -22.75 -21.88
N SER A 91 -0.42 -23.17 -21.00
CA SER A 91 -0.62 -24.38 -20.19
C SER A 91 -1.81 -24.30 -19.24
N GLN A 92 -2.19 -23.08 -18.85
CA GLN A 92 -3.37 -22.79 -18.03
C GLN A 92 -4.66 -22.54 -18.83
N GLY A 93 -4.59 -22.49 -20.17
CA GLY A 93 -5.72 -22.16 -21.04
C GLY A 93 -6.17 -20.71 -20.96
N LEU A 94 -5.29 -19.81 -20.49
CA LEU A 94 -5.61 -18.38 -20.26
C LEU A 94 -5.01 -17.45 -21.32
N ALA A 95 -4.18 -17.93 -22.24
CA ALA A 95 -3.44 -17.11 -23.20
C ALA A 95 -4.35 -16.18 -24.03
N ASP A 96 -5.43 -16.71 -24.58
CA ASP A 96 -6.36 -15.92 -25.42
C ASP A 96 -7.10 -14.85 -24.59
N ARG A 97 -7.48 -15.19 -23.36
CA ARG A 97 -8.14 -14.25 -22.42
C ARG A 97 -7.22 -13.13 -21.96
N CYS A 98 -5.92 -13.34 -22.01
CA CYS A 98 -4.90 -12.35 -21.69
C CYS A 98 -4.42 -11.56 -22.92
N GLY A 99 -5.10 -11.68 -24.09
CA GLY A 99 -4.79 -10.96 -25.33
C GLY A 99 -3.71 -11.62 -26.19
N GLY A 100 -3.25 -12.82 -25.82
CA GLY A 100 -2.30 -13.61 -26.60
C GLY A 100 -0.94 -12.96 -26.81
N LEU A 101 -0.17 -13.50 -27.75
CA LEU A 101 1.19 -13.03 -28.06
C LEU A 101 1.26 -11.54 -28.42
N LYS A 102 0.26 -11.04 -29.17
CA LYS A 102 0.25 -9.64 -29.61
C LYS A 102 0.27 -8.69 -28.41
N TYR A 103 -0.62 -8.90 -27.47
CA TYR A 103 -0.75 -8.05 -26.29
C TYR A 103 0.46 -8.14 -25.36
N LEU A 104 1.02 -9.35 -25.18
CA LEU A 104 2.23 -9.52 -24.39
C LEU A 104 3.43 -8.77 -25.02
N ASN A 105 3.53 -8.77 -26.37
CA ASN A 105 4.54 -7.96 -27.06
C ASN A 105 4.36 -6.45 -26.80
N GLU A 106 3.12 -5.95 -26.79
CA GLU A 106 2.82 -4.55 -26.48
C GLU A 106 3.30 -4.22 -25.06
N ILE A 107 3.02 -5.07 -24.06
CA ILE A 107 3.48 -4.90 -22.69
C ILE A 107 5.02 -4.91 -22.61
N ALA A 108 5.67 -5.86 -23.28
CA ALA A 108 7.13 -5.96 -23.27
C ALA A 108 7.81 -4.73 -23.90
N ALA A 109 7.16 -4.09 -24.88
CA ALA A 109 7.68 -2.88 -25.53
C ALA A 109 7.63 -1.62 -24.64
N ILE A 110 6.75 -1.60 -23.60
CA ILE A 110 6.56 -0.46 -22.70
C ILE A 110 7.50 -0.54 -21.48
N ALA A 111 8.35 -1.57 -21.39
CA ALA A 111 9.25 -1.78 -20.26
C ALA A 111 10.08 -0.52 -19.93
N VAL A 112 10.09 -0.14 -18.66
CA VAL A 112 10.83 1.00 -18.14
C VAL A 112 11.97 0.52 -17.25
N GLN A 113 13.16 1.09 -17.43
CA GLN A 113 14.35 0.67 -16.69
C GLN A 113 14.42 1.28 -15.28
N GLY A 114 14.86 0.47 -14.32
CA GLY A 114 15.39 0.92 -13.04
C GLY A 114 14.38 1.59 -12.09
N ARG A 115 14.76 2.73 -11.52
CA ARG A 115 14.03 3.41 -10.43
C ARG A 115 12.61 3.87 -10.79
N HIS A 116 12.30 4.01 -12.07
CA HIS A 116 10.98 4.48 -12.51
C HIS A 116 9.89 3.45 -12.30
N VAL A 117 10.20 2.15 -12.31
CA VAL A 117 9.21 1.09 -12.09
C VAL A 117 8.49 1.22 -10.73
N ARG A 118 9.22 1.64 -9.68
CA ARG A 118 8.61 1.87 -8.37
C ARG A 118 7.52 2.95 -8.41
N ARG A 119 7.71 4.00 -9.22
CA ARG A 119 6.70 5.06 -9.37
C ARG A 119 5.42 4.54 -10.03
N TYR A 120 5.54 3.69 -11.04
CA TYR A 120 4.38 3.05 -11.68
C TYR A 120 3.70 2.07 -10.72
N ALA A 121 4.45 1.30 -9.94
CA ALA A 121 3.88 0.45 -8.91
C ALA A 121 3.11 1.26 -7.85
N GLN A 122 3.59 2.44 -7.47
CA GLN A 122 2.86 3.35 -6.59
C GLN A 122 1.54 3.81 -7.21
N ILE A 123 1.50 4.16 -8.51
CA ILE A 123 0.27 4.54 -9.19
C ILE A 123 -0.73 3.38 -9.18
N VAL A 124 -0.28 2.15 -9.48
CA VAL A 124 -1.14 0.95 -9.42
C VAL A 124 -1.69 0.72 -8.01
N ALA A 125 -0.85 0.87 -6.98
CA ALA A 125 -1.26 0.73 -5.59
C ALA A 125 -2.25 1.84 -5.15
N GLU A 126 -2.01 3.09 -5.56
CA GLU A 126 -2.90 4.23 -5.27
C GLU A 126 -4.29 4.04 -5.93
N THR A 127 -4.34 3.61 -7.19
CA THR A 127 -5.59 3.34 -7.88
C THR A 127 -6.32 2.13 -7.27
N TYR A 128 -5.62 1.10 -6.84
CA TYR A 128 -6.18 -0.03 -6.11
C TYR A 128 -6.79 0.40 -4.77
N ALA A 129 -6.06 1.19 -3.97
CA ALA A 129 -6.57 1.71 -2.71
C ALA A 129 -7.83 2.59 -2.91
N SER A 130 -7.85 3.39 -3.99
CA SER A 130 -9.02 4.18 -4.36
C SER A 130 -10.23 3.31 -4.71
N ARG A 131 -10.04 2.22 -5.47
CA ARG A 131 -11.11 1.24 -5.76
C ARG A 131 -11.61 0.56 -4.50
N ALA A 132 -10.71 0.17 -3.61
CA ALA A 132 -11.08 -0.44 -2.34
C ALA A 132 -11.88 0.52 -1.45
N LEU A 133 -11.55 1.81 -1.46
CA LEU A 133 -12.32 2.83 -0.75
C LEU A 133 -13.72 2.99 -1.35
N ILE A 134 -13.85 3.03 -2.68
CA ILE A 134 -15.15 3.09 -3.36
C ILE A 134 -16.01 1.89 -2.96
N THR A 135 -15.44 0.66 -3.03
CA THR A 135 -16.14 -0.55 -2.60
C THR A 135 -16.56 -0.48 -1.13
N ALA A 136 -15.67 -0.02 -0.24
CA ALA A 136 -15.99 0.13 1.17
C ALA A 136 -17.12 1.14 1.42
N CYS A 137 -17.18 2.24 0.65
CA CYS A 137 -18.27 3.21 0.71
C CYS A 137 -19.61 2.61 0.24
N SER A 138 -19.60 1.88 -0.89
CA SER A 138 -20.79 1.20 -1.40
C SER A 138 -21.31 0.14 -0.41
N ASP A 139 -20.41 -0.69 0.12
CA ASP A 139 -20.76 -1.71 1.12
C ASP A 139 -21.27 -1.07 2.42
N ALA A 140 -20.66 0.03 2.86
CA ALA A 140 -21.08 0.78 4.03
C ALA A 140 -22.49 1.39 3.83
N LEU A 141 -22.76 1.93 2.64
CA LEU A 141 -24.08 2.44 2.28
C LEU A 141 -25.12 1.32 2.34
N GLN A 142 -24.85 0.18 1.72
CA GLN A 142 -25.74 -0.99 1.76
C GLN A 142 -25.97 -1.50 3.19
N ALA A 143 -24.90 -1.59 4.00
CA ALA A 143 -25.01 -2.00 5.40
C ALA A 143 -25.88 -1.03 6.22
N SER A 144 -25.83 0.26 5.89
CA SER A 144 -26.63 1.30 6.58
C SER A 144 -28.14 1.21 6.27
N TRP A 145 -28.50 0.70 5.10
CA TRP A 145 -29.90 0.51 4.70
C TRP A 145 -30.54 -0.79 5.25
N GLN A 146 -29.76 -1.70 5.84
CA GLN A 146 -30.29 -2.94 6.36
C GLN A 146 -31.24 -2.68 7.55
N THR A 147 -32.55 -2.88 7.32
CA THR A 147 -33.61 -2.81 8.33
C THR A 147 -33.65 -4.13 9.08
N GLY A 148 -33.49 -4.11 10.42
CA GLY A 148 -33.57 -5.31 11.27
C GLY A 148 -32.30 -5.61 12.07
N ALA A 149 -31.15 -5.09 11.68
CA ALA A 149 -29.95 -5.12 12.52
C ALA A 149 -29.97 -3.95 13.53
N LYS A 150 -29.43 -4.17 14.73
CA LYS A 150 -29.25 -3.09 15.72
C LYS A 150 -28.34 -2.01 15.17
N LEU A 151 -28.54 -0.76 15.61
CA LEU A 151 -27.73 0.37 15.17
C LEU A 151 -26.24 0.16 15.45
N ASP A 152 -25.91 -0.36 16.64
CA ASP A 152 -24.54 -0.59 17.05
C ASP A 152 -23.84 -1.60 16.14
N ASP A 153 -24.52 -2.71 15.77
CA ASP A 153 -23.97 -3.73 14.86
C ASP A 153 -23.70 -3.15 13.46
N ARG A 154 -24.54 -2.21 12.99
CA ARG A 154 -24.35 -1.51 11.71
C ARG A 154 -23.15 -0.58 11.76
N ILE A 155 -22.99 0.18 12.85
CA ILE A 155 -21.86 1.09 13.06
C ILE A 155 -20.55 0.30 13.11
N GLU A 156 -20.51 -0.82 13.85
CA GLU A 156 -19.34 -1.69 13.94
C GLU A 156 -18.97 -2.26 12.56
N ARG A 157 -19.93 -2.74 11.79
CA ARG A 157 -19.70 -3.26 10.43
C ARG A 157 -19.13 -2.19 9.50
N VAL A 158 -19.68 -0.98 9.50
CA VAL A 158 -19.19 0.15 8.70
C VAL A 158 -17.75 0.52 9.12
N GLY A 159 -17.47 0.57 10.42
CA GLY A 159 -16.13 0.79 10.95
C GLY A 159 -15.10 -0.24 10.47
N ALA A 160 -15.49 -1.53 10.45
CA ALA A 160 -14.64 -2.61 9.97
C ALA A 160 -14.32 -2.50 8.46
N LEU A 161 -15.28 -2.05 7.63
CA LEU A 161 -15.06 -1.84 6.19
C LEU A 161 -14.02 -0.73 5.94
N PHE A 162 -14.15 0.40 6.62
CA PHE A 162 -13.17 1.48 6.51
C PHE A 162 -11.79 1.11 7.07
N ALA A 163 -11.73 0.38 8.18
CA ALA A 163 -10.46 -0.11 8.72
C ALA A 163 -9.73 -1.05 7.76
N ARG A 164 -10.48 -1.84 6.95
CA ARG A 164 -9.90 -2.67 5.89
C ARG A 164 -9.32 -1.83 4.76
N ALA A 165 -10.03 -0.79 4.31
CA ALA A 165 -9.54 0.13 3.28
C ALA A 165 -8.30 0.91 3.75
N ASP A 166 -8.25 1.33 5.02
CA ASP A 166 -7.10 2.06 5.58
C ASP A 166 -5.82 1.19 5.64
N LYS A 167 -5.94 -0.12 5.87
CA LYS A 167 -4.80 -1.05 5.79
C LYS A 167 -4.13 -1.08 4.41
N LEU A 168 -4.89 -0.88 3.33
CA LEU A 168 -4.34 -0.79 1.98
C LEU A 168 -3.55 0.50 1.77
N ARG A 169 -3.98 1.60 2.39
CA ARG A 169 -3.24 2.87 2.38
C ARG A 169 -1.86 2.75 3.04
N LEU A 170 -1.73 1.95 4.09
CA LEU A 170 -0.45 1.69 4.74
C LEU A 170 0.54 0.95 3.82
N GLY A 171 0.06 0.10 2.90
CA GLY A 171 0.88 -0.52 1.86
C GLY A 171 1.43 0.51 0.86
N VAL A 172 0.68 1.58 0.58
CA VAL A 172 1.08 2.69 -0.31
C VAL A 172 2.00 3.69 0.40
N ALA A 173 1.80 3.91 1.70
CA ALA A 173 2.52 4.91 2.51
C ALA A 173 3.91 4.45 3.02
N GLY A 174 4.33 3.25 2.66
CA GLY A 174 5.61 2.68 3.04
C GLY A 174 5.48 1.68 4.18
N ARG A 175 5.48 0.41 3.83
CA ARG A 175 6.00 -0.59 4.76
C ARG A 175 7.41 -0.14 5.12
N VAL A 176 7.73 -0.19 6.40
CA VAL A 176 9.12 -0.10 6.84
C VAL A 176 9.90 -1.09 5.97
N PRO A 177 10.86 -0.66 5.15
CA PRO A 177 11.54 -1.57 4.25
C PRO A 177 12.18 -2.67 5.12
N MET A 178 11.85 -3.94 4.85
CA MET A 178 12.57 -5.04 5.44
C MET A 178 13.98 -5.01 4.85
N LEU A 179 14.89 -4.38 5.59
CA LEU A 179 16.29 -4.35 5.21
C LEU A 179 16.84 -5.78 5.35
N GLY A 180 17.48 -6.27 4.31
CA GLY A 180 18.22 -7.52 4.38
C GLY A 180 19.33 -7.42 5.45
N LEU A 181 19.76 -8.56 6.00
CA LEU A 181 20.76 -8.62 7.08
C LEU A 181 22.05 -7.85 6.73
N GLU A 182 22.49 -7.89 5.47
CA GLU A 182 23.66 -7.16 4.97
C GLU A 182 23.45 -5.64 4.92
N GLN A 183 22.23 -5.20 4.57
CA GLN A 183 21.87 -3.78 4.57
C GLN A 183 21.76 -3.24 6.00
N LEU A 184 21.26 -4.08 6.94
CA LEU A 184 21.26 -3.77 8.36
C LEU A 184 22.69 -3.66 8.90
N ARG A 185 23.60 -4.58 8.56
CA ARG A 185 25.00 -4.50 8.95
C ARG A 185 25.64 -3.19 8.48
N GLY A 186 25.54 -2.85 7.19
CA GLY A 186 26.08 -1.60 6.65
C GLY A 186 25.45 -0.34 7.28
N ALA A 187 24.19 -0.38 7.69
CA ALA A 187 23.54 0.73 8.39
C ALA A 187 24.08 0.89 9.83
N PHE A 188 24.41 -0.22 10.52
CA PHE A 188 24.97 -0.18 11.87
C PHE A 188 26.45 0.15 11.92
N GLU A 189 27.24 -0.15 10.89
CA GLU A 189 28.66 0.20 10.80
C GLU A 189 28.90 1.71 10.74
N ASN A 190 27.96 2.49 10.25
CA ASN A 190 28.04 3.94 10.08
C ASN A 190 27.25 4.74 11.14
N VAL A 191 26.74 4.11 12.21
CA VAL A 191 26.02 4.82 13.26
C VAL A 191 26.97 5.70 14.06
N ARG A 192 26.75 7.01 14.01
CA ARG A 192 27.38 7.94 14.95
C ARG A 192 26.65 7.80 16.30
N TRP A 193 27.41 7.63 17.35
CA TRP A 193 26.90 7.44 18.71
C TRP A 193 27.08 8.69 19.53
N SER A 194 26.03 9.16 20.22
CA SER A 194 26.14 10.16 21.29
C SER A 194 26.61 9.50 22.59
N VAL A 195 26.13 8.30 22.87
CA VAL A 195 26.66 7.41 23.90
C VAL A 195 26.87 6.06 23.25
N LYS A 196 28.12 5.61 23.19
CA LYS A 196 28.55 4.43 22.45
C LYS A 196 27.71 3.20 22.80
N HIS A 197 27.11 2.58 21.79
CA HIS A 197 26.22 1.42 21.87
C HIS A 197 24.91 1.59 22.67
N VAL A 198 24.59 2.81 23.14
CA VAL A 198 23.40 3.09 23.93
C VAL A 198 22.49 4.12 23.27
N ILE A 199 23.04 5.28 22.86
CA ILE A 199 22.27 6.37 22.29
C ILE A 199 22.89 6.78 20.94
N PRO A 200 22.20 6.46 19.81
CA PRO A 200 22.62 6.97 18.51
C PRO A 200 22.56 8.50 18.43
N ALA A 201 23.44 9.13 17.67
CA ALA A 201 23.37 10.56 17.42
C ALA A 201 22.11 10.91 16.64
N ALA A 202 21.50 12.07 16.93
CA ALA A 202 20.28 12.56 16.30
C ALA A 202 19.09 11.60 16.43
N SER A 203 18.98 10.89 17.56
CA SER A 203 17.85 9.99 17.86
C SER A 203 17.04 10.48 19.06
N ILE A 204 15.82 9.95 19.18
CA ILE A 204 14.96 10.16 20.35
C ILE A 204 14.99 8.88 21.17
N GLY A 205 15.35 9.00 22.46
CA GLY A 205 15.31 7.92 23.43
C GLY A 205 14.21 8.13 24.47
N ILE A 206 13.62 7.04 24.96
CA ILE A 206 12.65 7.06 26.07
C ILE A 206 13.23 6.27 27.21
N LEU A 207 13.41 6.94 28.38
CA LEU A 207 13.82 6.31 29.64
C LEU A 207 12.58 6.08 30.49
N PHE A 208 12.20 4.83 30.72
CA PHE A 208 11.01 4.47 31.50
C PHE A 208 11.37 3.64 32.75
N GLY A 209 10.52 3.66 33.76
CA GLY A 209 10.68 2.94 35.01
C GLY A 209 9.75 3.49 36.06
N GLY A 210 9.64 2.80 37.21
CA GLY A 210 8.81 3.19 38.35
C GLY A 210 9.16 4.57 38.94
N SER A 211 8.30 5.15 39.76
CA SER A 211 8.60 6.38 40.49
C SER A 211 9.77 6.14 41.45
N GLY A 212 10.67 7.12 41.62
CA GLY A 212 11.83 7.01 42.52
C GLY A 212 13.05 6.25 41.97
N THR A 213 13.07 5.84 40.67
CA THR A 213 14.18 5.08 40.06
C THR A 213 15.30 5.94 39.46
N PHE A 214 15.49 7.15 39.95
CA PHE A 214 16.57 8.08 39.55
C PHE A 214 16.68 8.38 38.04
N LYS A 215 15.63 8.15 37.22
CA LYS A 215 15.62 8.38 35.75
C LYS A 215 16.11 9.77 35.37
N SER A 216 15.60 10.80 36.05
CA SER A 216 15.97 12.20 35.78
C SER A 216 17.44 12.49 36.07
N PHE A 217 18.02 11.87 37.12
CA PHE A 217 19.43 12.01 37.42
C PHE A 217 20.31 11.31 36.37
N ILE A 218 19.91 10.11 35.92
CA ILE A 218 20.61 9.39 34.87
C ILE A 218 20.58 10.19 33.56
N ALA A 219 19.43 10.75 33.21
CA ALA A 219 19.29 11.57 31.98
C ALA A 219 20.11 12.87 32.07
N LEU A 220 20.14 13.51 33.23
CA LEU A 220 20.95 14.72 33.49
C LEU A 220 22.44 14.41 33.40
N ASP A 221 22.88 13.35 34.06
CA ASP A 221 24.28 12.90 34.09
C ASP A 221 24.77 12.56 32.69
N ALA A 222 24.00 11.78 31.92
CA ALA A 222 24.31 11.50 30.50
C ALA A 222 24.37 12.77 29.64
N GLY A 223 23.47 13.73 29.88
CA GLY A 223 23.44 15.02 29.17
C GLY A 223 24.68 15.87 29.47
N LEU A 224 25.10 15.95 30.72
CA LEU A 224 26.31 16.68 31.13
C LEU A 224 27.57 16.07 30.51
N HIS A 225 27.72 14.76 30.52
CA HIS A 225 28.85 14.08 29.91
C HIS A 225 28.90 14.34 28.37
N MET A 226 27.74 14.30 27.69
CA MET A 226 27.68 14.61 26.26
C MET A 226 28.09 16.06 25.94
N VAL A 227 27.64 17.03 26.75
CA VAL A 227 27.99 18.46 26.53
C VAL A 227 29.48 18.70 26.73
N HIS A 228 30.10 18.04 27.70
CA HIS A 228 31.53 18.19 28.00
C HIS A 228 32.43 17.25 27.20
N GLY A 229 31.87 16.43 26.30
CA GLY A 229 32.64 15.46 25.51
C GLY A 229 33.33 14.39 26.36
N LEU A 230 32.83 14.12 27.56
CA LEU A 230 33.38 13.13 28.48
C LEU A 230 32.73 11.75 28.24
N PRO A 231 33.50 10.65 28.39
CA PRO A 231 32.91 9.32 28.32
C PRO A 231 31.89 9.13 29.47
N TRP A 232 30.73 8.58 29.12
CA TRP A 232 29.68 8.25 30.08
C TRP A 232 29.75 6.75 30.43
N MET A 233 29.87 6.44 31.71
CA MET A 233 30.00 5.07 32.24
C MET A 233 31.28 4.30 31.79
N GLY A 234 32.35 4.99 31.48
CA GLY A 234 33.68 4.40 31.20
C GLY A 234 34.06 4.34 29.77
#